data_341bdce6dcbcb8e828b5b5daacb2fe55
#
_entry.id   341bdce6dcbcb8e828b5b5daacb2fe55
#
_cell.length_a   1.000
_cell.length_b   1.000
_cell.length_c   1.000
_cell.angle_alpha   90.00
_cell.angle_beta   90.00
_cell.angle_gamma   90.00
#
_symmetry.space_group_name_H-M   'P 1'
#
loop_
_entity.id
_entity.type
_entity.pdbx_description
1 polymer ?
#
loop_
_entity_poly.entity_id
_entity_poly.type
_entity_poly.pdbx_seq_one_letter_code
_entity_poly.pdbx_strand_id
1 'polypeptide(L)'
;FENEDLQTWYDTFVQDGIVDELAALTVGATIEDLDIVDLEEQIQATSNTDIADVFSSLQCGSRNHLRSFVQSIENLGETYTPQFLSQAEYETILEGSHEQCN
;
A
#
# COMPACT_ATOMS: atom_id res chain seq x y z
N PHE A 1 -0.63 -14.04 2.72
CA PHE A 1 -0.69 -13.09 1.62
C PHE A 1 -0.33 -13.80 0.33
N GLU A 2 -1.35 -14.22 -0.38
CA GLU A 2 -1.12 -14.98 -1.60
C GLU A 2 -1.58 -14.17 -2.81
N ASN A 3 -0.64 -13.46 -3.42
CA ASN A 3 -0.89 -12.74 -4.64
C ASN A 3 0.30 -13.00 -5.57
N GLU A 4 0.02 -13.64 -6.71
CA GLU A 4 1.06 -14.01 -7.65
C GLU A 4 1.76 -12.80 -8.25
N ASP A 5 1.04 -11.71 -8.48
CA ASP A 5 1.63 -10.49 -9.02
C ASP A 5 2.60 -9.88 -8.02
N LEU A 6 2.21 -9.84 -6.74
CA LEU A 6 3.08 -9.32 -5.68
C LEU A 6 4.31 -10.21 -5.50
N GLN A 7 4.13 -11.54 -5.55
CA GLN A 7 5.24 -12.48 -5.45
C GLN A 7 6.22 -12.30 -6.61
N THR A 8 5.71 -12.13 -7.81
CA THR A 8 6.54 -11.90 -9.00
C THR A 8 7.34 -10.61 -8.85
N TRP A 9 6.72 -9.55 -8.36
CA TRP A 9 7.40 -8.26 -8.13
C TRP A 9 8.52 -8.40 -7.11
N TYR A 10 8.24 -9.11 -6.01
CA TYR A 10 9.22 -9.35 -4.96
C TYR A 10 10.41 -10.15 -5.50
N ASP A 11 10.13 -11.21 -6.24
CA ASP A 11 11.16 -12.07 -6.81
C ASP A 11 12.04 -11.29 -7.78
N THR A 12 11.43 -10.48 -8.65
CA THR A 12 12.16 -9.61 -9.58
C THR A 12 13.06 -8.64 -8.82
N PHE A 13 12.52 -8.01 -7.78
CA PHE A 13 13.27 -7.10 -6.94
C PHE A 13 14.52 -7.78 -6.35
N VAL A 14 14.33 -8.97 -5.78
CA VAL A 14 15.43 -9.71 -5.15
C VAL A 14 16.45 -10.19 -6.17
N GLN A 15 15.99 -10.70 -7.31
CA GLN A 15 16.87 -11.24 -8.36
C GLN A 15 17.71 -10.17 -9.01
N ASP A 16 17.14 -9.02 -9.27
CA ASP A 16 17.83 -7.93 -9.95
C ASP A 16 18.81 -7.20 -9.02
N GLY A 17 18.78 -7.54 -7.72
CA GLY A 17 19.64 -6.90 -6.74
C GLY A 17 19.48 -5.39 -6.78
N ILE A 18 18.25 -4.94 -6.72
CA ILE A 18 17.88 -3.54 -6.92
C ILE A 18 18.67 -2.63 -6.00
N VAL A 19 19.41 -1.72 -6.60
CA VAL A 19 20.11 -0.65 -5.90
C VAL A 19 19.48 0.71 -6.19
N ASP A 20 18.42 0.72 -7.03
CA ASP A 20 17.70 1.92 -7.38
C ASP A 20 16.67 2.21 -6.30
N GLU A 21 16.83 3.34 -5.63
CA GLU A 21 15.93 3.80 -4.58
C GLU A 21 14.49 3.95 -5.09
N LEU A 22 14.33 4.49 -6.30
CA LEU A 22 12.99 4.67 -6.90
C LEU A 22 12.28 3.33 -7.07
N ALA A 23 12.99 2.31 -7.57
CA ALA A 23 12.40 0.98 -7.75
C ALA A 23 11.96 0.39 -6.42
N ALA A 24 12.79 0.52 -5.38
CA ALA A 24 12.47 0.04 -4.04
C ALA A 24 11.23 0.73 -3.46
N LEU A 25 11.17 2.05 -3.60
CA LEU A 25 10.03 2.83 -3.12
C LEU A 25 8.75 2.47 -3.89
N THR A 26 8.85 2.23 -5.18
CA THR A 26 7.71 1.85 -6.02
C THR A 26 7.16 0.48 -5.60
N VAL A 27 8.04 -0.48 -5.30
CA VAL A 27 7.62 -1.78 -4.77
C VAL A 27 6.90 -1.59 -3.42
N GLY A 28 7.47 -0.79 -2.54
CA GLY A 28 6.86 -0.50 -1.24
C GLY A 28 5.48 0.12 -1.37
N ALA A 29 5.34 1.13 -2.22
CA ALA A 29 4.04 1.78 -2.47
C ALA A 29 3.02 0.79 -3.02
N THR A 30 3.44 -0.09 -3.92
CA THR A 30 2.55 -1.09 -4.52
C THR A 30 2.06 -2.11 -3.49
N ILE A 31 2.94 -2.52 -2.58
CA ILE A 31 2.56 -3.42 -1.49
C ILE A 31 1.48 -2.78 -0.61
N GLU A 32 1.66 -1.51 -0.25
CA GLU A 32 0.70 -0.80 0.58
C GLU A 32 -0.63 -0.56 -0.16
N ASP A 33 -0.58 -0.22 -1.43
CA ASP A 33 -1.73 -0.08 -2.32
C ASP A 33 -2.57 -1.37 -2.31
N LEU A 34 -1.93 -2.52 -2.52
CA LEU A 34 -2.59 -3.82 -2.51
C LEU A 34 -3.16 -4.14 -1.11
N ASP A 35 -2.39 -3.88 -0.05
CA ASP A 35 -2.82 -4.15 1.31
C ASP A 35 -4.10 -3.41 1.66
N ILE A 36 -4.22 -2.16 1.25
CA ILE A 36 -5.42 -1.35 1.52
C ILE A 36 -6.65 -2.00 0.90
N VAL A 37 -6.55 -2.43 -0.36
CA VAL A 37 -7.66 -3.07 -1.07
C VAL A 37 -7.99 -4.42 -0.45
N ASP A 38 -6.98 -5.24 -0.18
CA ASP A 38 -7.17 -6.57 0.40
C ASP A 38 -7.79 -6.50 1.79
N LEU A 39 -7.31 -5.59 2.63
CA LEU A 39 -7.86 -5.41 3.98
C LEU A 39 -9.30 -4.91 3.93
N GLU A 40 -9.65 -4.06 2.97
CA GLU A 40 -11.03 -3.62 2.79
C GLU A 40 -11.95 -4.80 2.47
N GLU A 41 -11.51 -5.69 1.60
CA GLU A 41 -12.26 -6.90 1.28
C GLU A 41 -12.45 -7.79 2.51
N GLN A 42 -11.41 -7.92 3.34
CA GLN A 42 -11.49 -8.69 4.58
C GLN A 42 -12.45 -8.06 5.59
N ILE A 43 -12.44 -6.73 5.71
CA ILE A 43 -13.36 -6.01 6.58
C ILE A 43 -14.80 -6.25 6.15
N GLN A 44 -15.08 -6.17 4.85
CA GLN A 44 -16.43 -6.38 4.33
C GLN A 44 -16.87 -7.84 4.46
N ALA A 45 -15.94 -8.78 4.45
CA ALA A 45 -16.25 -10.20 4.49
C ALA A 45 -16.51 -10.74 5.89
N THR A 46 -15.93 -10.13 6.92
CA THR A 46 -16.07 -10.64 8.29
C THR A 46 -17.32 -10.10 8.98
N SER A 47 -17.97 -10.98 9.76
CA SER A 47 -19.06 -10.58 10.65
C SER A 47 -18.58 -10.33 12.08
N ASN A 48 -17.31 -10.60 12.36
CA ASN A 48 -16.72 -10.41 13.68
C ASN A 48 -16.17 -9.00 13.82
N THR A 49 -16.77 -8.18 14.70
CA THR A 49 -16.39 -6.79 14.86
C THR A 49 -14.98 -6.62 15.42
N ASP A 50 -14.52 -7.51 16.27
CA ASP A 50 -13.16 -7.43 16.82
C ASP A 50 -12.11 -7.66 15.73
N ILE A 51 -12.38 -8.61 14.82
CA ILE A 51 -11.51 -8.87 13.68
C ILE A 51 -11.54 -7.70 12.72
N ALA A 52 -12.72 -7.15 12.44
CA ALA A 52 -12.85 -5.97 11.58
C ALA A 52 -12.06 -4.79 12.14
N ASP A 53 -12.06 -4.60 13.45
CA ASP A 53 -11.30 -3.53 14.09
C ASP A 53 -9.79 -3.72 13.91
N VAL A 54 -9.30 -4.95 14.01
CA VAL A 54 -7.89 -5.26 13.78
C VAL A 54 -7.52 -4.95 12.31
N PHE A 55 -8.34 -5.39 11.37
CA PHE A 55 -8.10 -5.12 9.95
C PHE A 55 -8.15 -3.62 9.65
N SER A 56 -9.06 -2.89 10.28
CA SER A 56 -9.16 -1.43 10.11
C SER A 56 -7.91 -0.72 10.61
N SER A 57 -7.35 -1.17 11.74
CA SER A 57 -6.09 -0.61 12.27
C SER A 57 -4.92 -0.89 11.33
N LEU A 58 -4.83 -2.10 10.78
CA LEU A 58 -3.80 -2.47 9.81
C LEU A 58 -3.94 -1.65 8.53
N GLN A 59 -5.16 -1.47 8.06
CA GLN A 59 -5.44 -0.67 6.86
C GLN A 59 -5.05 0.79 7.07
N CYS A 60 -5.33 1.33 8.23
CA CYS A 60 -4.91 2.68 8.63
C CYS A 60 -3.38 2.81 8.53
N GLY A 61 -2.65 1.83 9.07
CA GLY A 61 -1.19 1.79 8.96
C GLY A 61 -0.72 1.76 7.52
N SER A 62 -1.38 0.96 6.67
CA SER A 62 -1.05 0.88 5.25
C SER A 62 -1.28 2.21 4.53
N ARG A 63 -2.33 2.94 4.87
CA ARG A 63 -2.55 4.28 4.30
C ARG A 63 -1.43 5.24 4.67
N ASN A 64 -1.00 5.22 5.93
CA ASN A 64 0.13 6.04 6.38
C ASN A 64 1.42 5.69 5.64
N HIS A 65 1.68 4.39 5.47
CA HIS A 65 2.87 3.92 4.76
C HIS A 65 2.82 4.31 3.29
N LEU A 66 1.64 4.22 2.65
CA LEU A 66 1.48 4.62 1.26
C LEU A 66 1.82 6.10 1.08
N ARG A 67 1.30 6.96 1.95
CA ARG A 67 1.61 8.40 1.91
C ARG A 67 3.10 8.66 2.00
N SER A 68 3.79 7.94 2.89
CA SER A 68 5.23 8.06 3.07
C SER A 68 6.01 7.64 1.82
N PHE A 69 5.67 6.48 1.26
CA PHE A 69 6.33 6.00 0.05
C PHE A 69 6.11 6.96 -1.13
N VAL A 70 4.88 7.42 -1.29
CA VAL A 70 4.54 8.35 -2.39
C VAL A 70 5.30 9.67 -2.22
N GLN A 71 5.37 10.20 -1.00
CA GLN A 71 6.13 11.43 -0.73
C GLN A 71 7.59 11.26 -1.12
N SER A 72 8.19 10.12 -0.75
CA SER A 72 9.59 9.84 -1.09
C SER A 72 9.80 9.72 -2.60
N ILE A 73 8.85 9.08 -3.31
CA ILE A 73 8.89 8.97 -4.76
C ILE A 73 8.82 10.36 -5.40
N GLU A 74 7.93 11.21 -4.91
CA GLU A 74 7.77 12.58 -5.44
C GLU A 74 9.01 13.43 -5.16
N ASN A 75 9.66 13.22 -4.03
CA ASN A 75 10.91 13.90 -3.69
C ASN A 75 12.04 13.54 -4.68
N LEU A 76 11.94 12.40 -5.34
CA LEU A 76 12.87 12.00 -6.40
C LEU A 76 12.45 12.53 -7.77
N GLY A 77 11.37 13.30 -7.84
CA GLY A 77 10.88 13.87 -9.09
C GLY A 77 10.02 12.94 -9.90
N GLU A 78 9.54 11.85 -9.28
CA GLU A 78 8.74 10.83 -9.96
C GLU A 78 7.33 10.76 -9.38
N THR A 79 6.46 9.97 -10.01
CA THR A 79 5.05 9.84 -9.60
C THR A 79 4.69 8.36 -9.48
N TYR A 80 3.99 8.02 -8.41
CA TYR A 80 3.42 6.67 -8.27
C TYR A 80 2.02 6.64 -8.90
N THR A 81 1.73 5.59 -9.64
CA THR A 81 0.39 5.35 -10.20
C THR A 81 -0.20 4.14 -9.48
N PRO A 82 -1.40 4.24 -8.88
CA PRO A 82 -1.98 3.12 -8.15
C PRO A 82 -2.26 1.94 -9.07
N GLN A 83 -1.97 0.74 -8.56
CA GLN A 83 -2.14 -0.50 -9.31
C GLN A 83 -3.42 -1.24 -8.91
N PHE A 84 -3.89 -1.06 -7.68
CA PHE A 84 -5.04 -1.77 -7.12
C PHE A 84 -6.15 -0.83 -6.65
N LEU A 85 -5.79 0.27 -6.00
CA LEU A 85 -6.75 1.31 -5.65
C LEU A 85 -7.25 2.00 -6.91
N SER A 86 -8.50 2.45 -6.90
CA SER A 86 -8.96 3.36 -7.95
C SER A 86 -8.24 4.70 -7.82
N GLN A 87 -8.19 5.45 -8.91
CA GLN A 87 -7.56 6.78 -8.88
C GLN A 87 -8.22 7.68 -7.85
N ALA A 88 -9.55 7.64 -7.75
CA ALA A 88 -10.31 8.46 -6.81
C ALA A 88 -9.99 8.09 -5.36
N GLU A 89 -9.92 6.79 -5.04
CA GLU A 89 -9.58 6.33 -3.71
C GLU A 89 -8.16 6.72 -3.32
N TYR A 90 -7.23 6.56 -4.27
CA TYR A 90 -5.85 6.93 -4.08
C TYR A 90 -5.70 8.43 -3.78
N GLU A 91 -6.35 9.28 -4.57
CA GLU A 91 -6.32 10.73 -4.36
C GLU A 91 -6.89 11.12 -3.01
N THR A 92 -7.98 10.48 -2.59
CA THR A 92 -8.59 10.73 -1.28
C THR A 92 -7.60 10.40 -0.15
N ILE A 93 -6.87 9.31 -0.27
CA ILE A 93 -5.86 8.93 0.73
C ILE A 93 -4.74 9.99 0.77
N LEU A 94 -4.26 10.42 -0.39
CA LEU A 94 -3.17 11.39 -0.45
C LEU A 94 -3.56 12.78 0.05
N GLU A 95 -4.84 13.16 -0.07
CA GLU A 95 -5.34 14.43 0.47
C GLU A 95 -5.34 14.43 2.00
N GLY A 96 -5.40 13.24 2.62
CA GLY A 96 -5.33 13.11 4.07
C GLY A 96 -3.93 13.25 4.60
N SER A 97 -3.83 13.44 5.90
CA SER A 97 -2.55 13.49 6.60
C SER A 97 -2.37 12.22 7.42
N HIS A 98 -1.24 12.12 8.13
CA HIS A 98 -0.96 10.98 8.99
C HIS A 98 -2.13 10.71 9.95
N GLU A 99 -2.55 9.45 10.02
CA GLU A 99 -3.68 9.02 10.84
C GLU A 99 -3.20 8.34 12.10
N GLN A 100 -3.94 8.52 13.18
CA GLN A 100 -3.70 7.79 14.41
C GLN A 100 -4.37 6.43 14.28
N CYS A 101 -3.56 5.37 14.29
CA CYS A 101 -4.06 4.00 14.15
C CYS A 101 -3.99 3.29 15.51
N ASN A 102 -5.12 2.84 16.00
CA ASN A 102 -5.20 2.16 17.29
C ASN A 102 -5.34 0.66 17.13
#